data_3177ceb1007945b003470a1534bb73ff
#
_entry.id   3177ceb1007945b003470a1534bb73ff
#
_cell.length_a   1.000
_cell.length_b   1.000
_cell.length_c   1.000
_cell.angle_alpha   90.00
_cell.angle_beta   90.00
_cell.angle_gamma   90.00
#
_symmetry.space_group_name_H-M   'P 1'
#
loop_
_entity.id
_entity.type
_entity.pdbx_description
1 polymer ?
#
loop_
_entity_poly.entity_id
_entity_poly.type
_entity_poly.pdbx_seq_one_letter_code
_entity_poly.pdbx_strand_id
1 'polypeptide(L)'
;METFLVKALQLILSLSILVLVHEFGHFIFARIFKVRVEKFYLFFDPWFSIFKFKPKNSDTEYGVGWLPLGGYCKISGMIDESMDKEAMAQPPKPYEFRSKPAGQRLMIMVAGVLFNFLLALFIYSMVLFTWGDTFLPLKNVKAGMDYSETFHNVGFQDGDILLKADDTELERFGEDCFRRVLNAQTVTVLRGGVETVIPIPEDMAQRVMRDKKGFASYRFPMVVRELGKTES
;
A
#
# COMPACT_ATOMS: atom_id res chain seq x y z
N MET A 1 -8.65 24.56 -13.45
CA MET A 1 -9.12 23.53 -14.40
C MET A 1 -8.02 22.55 -14.78
N GLU A 2 -6.83 23.02 -15.15
CA GLU A 2 -5.71 22.14 -15.54
C GLU A 2 -5.32 21.11 -14.47
N THR A 3 -5.22 21.49 -13.21
CA THR A 3 -4.91 20.57 -12.12
C THR A 3 -5.97 19.49 -11.88
N PHE A 4 -7.23 19.77 -12.13
CA PHE A 4 -8.32 18.78 -12.03
C PHE A 4 -8.23 17.75 -13.17
N LEU A 5 -8.05 18.20 -14.42
CA LEU A 5 -7.92 17.31 -15.57
C LEU A 5 -6.70 16.39 -15.46
N VAL A 6 -5.56 16.92 -15.01
CA VAL A 6 -4.34 16.14 -14.79
C VAL A 6 -4.58 15.06 -13.72
N LYS A 7 -5.20 15.42 -12.58
CA LYS A 7 -5.51 14.46 -11.52
C LYS A 7 -6.51 13.39 -11.96
N ALA A 8 -7.53 13.78 -12.74
CA ALA A 8 -8.51 12.84 -13.30
C ALA A 8 -7.84 11.88 -14.28
N LEU A 9 -6.97 12.36 -15.14
CA LEU A 9 -6.20 11.52 -16.09
C LEU A 9 -5.28 10.55 -15.33
N GLN A 10 -4.56 11.02 -14.32
CA GLN A 10 -3.71 10.17 -13.47
C GLN A 10 -4.50 9.07 -12.78
N LEU A 11 -5.68 9.40 -12.26
CA LEU A 11 -6.57 8.41 -11.63
C LEU A 11 -7.01 7.33 -12.64
N ILE A 12 -7.48 7.74 -13.82
CA ILE A 12 -7.89 6.82 -14.87
C ILE A 12 -6.74 5.92 -15.31
N LEU A 13 -5.55 6.48 -15.55
CA LEU A 13 -4.36 5.70 -15.92
C LEU A 13 -3.97 4.70 -14.83
N SER A 14 -3.97 5.11 -13.57
CA SER A 14 -3.64 4.23 -12.45
C SER A 14 -4.63 3.08 -12.33
N LEU A 15 -5.93 3.36 -12.41
CA LEU A 15 -6.98 2.34 -12.41
C LEU A 15 -6.85 1.41 -13.61
N SER A 16 -6.55 1.95 -14.80
CA SER A 16 -6.36 1.15 -16.02
C SER A 16 -5.25 0.11 -15.87
N ILE A 17 -4.11 0.50 -15.27
CA ILE A 17 -3.00 -0.42 -15.03
C ILE A 17 -3.40 -1.50 -14.03
N LEU A 18 -4.05 -1.14 -12.92
CA LEU A 18 -4.49 -2.08 -11.90
C LEU A 18 -5.49 -3.08 -12.46
N VAL A 19 -6.48 -2.62 -13.23
CA VAL A 19 -7.49 -3.47 -13.86
C VAL A 19 -6.84 -4.37 -14.90
N LEU A 20 -5.99 -3.84 -15.77
CA LEU A 20 -5.31 -4.62 -16.81
C LEU A 20 -4.50 -5.77 -16.19
N VAL A 21 -3.73 -5.49 -15.13
CA VAL A 21 -2.93 -6.51 -14.45
C VAL A 21 -3.81 -7.51 -13.72
N HIS A 22 -4.92 -7.08 -13.14
CA HIS A 22 -5.92 -7.96 -12.51
C HIS A 22 -6.50 -8.96 -13.51
N GLU A 23 -7.04 -8.45 -14.62
CA GLU A 23 -7.64 -9.28 -15.68
C GLU A 23 -6.59 -10.18 -16.34
N PHE A 24 -5.35 -9.70 -16.46
CA PHE A 24 -4.25 -10.48 -16.98
C PHE A 24 -3.90 -11.68 -16.07
N GLY A 25 -4.07 -11.54 -14.76
CA GLY A 25 -3.95 -12.65 -13.82
C GLY A 25 -4.95 -13.78 -14.13
N HIS A 26 -6.22 -13.45 -14.27
CA HIS A 26 -7.28 -14.40 -14.66
C HIS A 26 -6.99 -15.04 -16.01
N PHE A 27 -6.60 -14.22 -16.98
CA PHE A 27 -6.27 -14.67 -18.33
C PHE A 27 -5.14 -15.69 -18.36
N ILE A 28 -4.01 -15.41 -17.69
CA ILE A 28 -2.85 -16.32 -17.67
C ILE A 28 -3.22 -17.65 -17.04
N PHE A 29 -3.84 -17.67 -15.87
CA PHE A 29 -4.19 -18.93 -15.20
C PHE A 29 -5.25 -19.70 -15.96
N ALA A 30 -6.24 -19.05 -16.59
CA ALA A 30 -7.17 -19.70 -17.49
C ALA A 30 -6.42 -20.41 -18.64
N ARG A 31 -5.45 -19.75 -19.27
CA ARG A 31 -4.64 -20.33 -20.35
C ARG A 31 -3.75 -21.47 -19.88
N ILE A 32 -3.10 -21.37 -18.72
CA ILE A 32 -2.28 -22.45 -18.13
C ILE A 32 -3.12 -23.71 -17.92
N PHE A 33 -4.35 -23.57 -17.40
CA PHE A 33 -5.24 -24.69 -17.14
C PHE A 33 -6.09 -25.09 -18.36
N LYS A 34 -5.77 -24.56 -19.53
CA LYS A 34 -6.47 -24.86 -20.80
C LYS A 34 -7.97 -24.58 -20.70
N VAL A 35 -8.33 -23.51 -20.02
CA VAL A 35 -9.67 -22.94 -20.05
C VAL A 35 -9.72 -21.90 -21.16
N ARG A 36 -10.78 -21.92 -21.94
CA ARG A 36 -10.96 -20.99 -23.05
C ARG A 36 -11.32 -19.61 -22.53
N VAL A 37 -10.59 -18.59 -22.97
CA VAL A 37 -10.93 -17.19 -22.77
C VAL A 37 -11.54 -16.65 -24.06
N GLU A 38 -12.75 -16.14 -24.00
CA GLU A 38 -13.49 -15.64 -25.14
C GLU A 38 -13.15 -14.21 -25.45
N LYS A 39 -13.10 -13.36 -24.40
CA LYS A 39 -12.77 -11.94 -24.51
C LYS A 39 -11.79 -11.49 -23.42
N PHE A 40 -10.91 -10.60 -23.79
CA PHE A 40 -10.01 -9.92 -22.87
C PHE A 40 -10.03 -8.42 -23.20
N TYR A 41 -10.66 -7.65 -22.35
CA TYR A 41 -10.93 -6.24 -22.60
C TYR A 41 -10.43 -5.35 -21.49
N LEU A 42 -9.71 -4.30 -21.87
CA LEU A 42 -9.50 -3.16 -21.01
C LEU A 42 -10.72 -2.23 -21.18
N PHE A 43 -11.35 -1.87 -20.09
CA PHE A 43 -12.59 -1.11 -20.05
C PHE A 43 -13.82 -1.87 -20.57
N PHE A 44 -14.97 -1.47 -20.04
CA PHE A 44 -16.24 -2.00 -20.52
C PHE A 44 -16.60 -1.43 -21.89
N ASP A 45 -17.25 -2.27 -22.69
CA ASP A 45 -17.69 -1.93 -24.04
C ASP A 45 -19.22 -2.04 -24.25
N PRO A 46 -20.06 -1.48 -23.33
CA PRO A 46 -21.50 -1.49 -23.56
C PRO A 46 -21.78 -0.77 -24.88
N TRP A 47 -22.47 -1.46 -25.78
CA TRP A 47 -22.85 -1.07 -27.13
C TRP A 47 -21.76 -1.09 -28.19
N PHE A 48 -20.53 -0.59 -27.93
CA PHE A 48 -19.44 -0.61 -28.90
C PHE A 48 -18.06 -0.62 -28.25
N SER A 49 -17.08 -1.19 -28.97
CA SER A 49 -15.67 -1.15 -28.58
C SER A 49 -14.94 -0.07 -29.36
N ILE A 50 -14.01 0.66 -28.73
CA ILE A 50 -13.13 1.63 -29.42
C ILE A 50 -12.20 0.87 -30.37
N PHE A 51 -11.67 -0.25 -29.90
CA PHE A 51 -10.76 -1.10 -30.65
C PHE A 51 -11.04 -2.57 -30.31
N LYS A 52 -11.00 -3.44 -31.31
CA LYS A 52 -11.04 -4.89 -31.12
C LYS A 52 -10.19 -5.59 -32.16
N PHE A 53 -9.55 -6.67 -31.73
CA PHE A 53 -8.69 -7.50 -32.55
C PHE A 53 -8.79 -8.96 -32.15
N LYS A 54 -8.97 -9.83 -33.12
CA LYS A 54 -8.96 -11.28 -32.93
C LYS A 54 -7.89 -11.92 -33.79
N PRO A 55 -6.81 -12.48 -33.20
CA PRO A 55 -5.79 -13.21 -33.95
C PRO A 55 -6.39 -14.43 -34.66
N LYS A 56 -5.92 -14.72 -35.87
CA LYS A 56 -6.44 -15.85 -36.68
C LYS A 56 -6.31 -17.23 -35.99
N ASN A 57 -5.30 -17.36 -35.09
CA ASN A 57 -5.02 -18.60 -34.39
C ASN A 57 -5.40 -18.57 -32.89
N SER A 58 -6.27 -17.66 -32.51
CA SER A 58 -6.71 -17.50 -31.10
C SER A 58 -8.22 -17.48 -31.01
N ASP A 59 -8.74 -18.16 -29.99
CA ASP A 59 -10.16 -18.10 -29.67
C ASP A 59 -10.53 -16.80 -28.92
N THR A 60 -9.51 -16.06 -28.43
CA THR A 60 -9.70 -14.86 -27.62
C THR A 60 -9.78 -13.61 -28.51
N GLU A 61 -10.80 -12.81 -28.31
CA GLU A 61 -10.91 -11.45 -28.82
C GLU A 61 -10.34 -10.45 -27.79
N TYR A 62 -9.43 -9.61 -28.22
CA TYR A 62 -8.82 -8.55 -27.41
C TYR A 62 -9.42 -7.21 -27.80
N GLY A 63 -9.68 -6.36 -26.82
CA GLY A 63 -10.27 -5.07 -27.13
C GLY A 63 -10.09 -4.03 -26.04
N VAL A 64 -10.50 -2.82 -26.40
CA VAL A 64 -10.58 -1.67 -25.51
C VAL A 64 -11.99 -1.10 -25.62
N GLY A 65 -12.70 -1.10 -24.49
CA GLY A 65 -14.00 -0.45 -24.36
C GLY A 65 -13.85 1.07 -24.20
N TRP A 66 -14.95 1.76 -24.22
CA TRP A 66 -14.98 3.22 -24.05
C TRP A 66 -15.23 3.69 -22.61
N LEU A 67 -15.73 2.80 -21.74
CA LEU A 67 -16.14 3.12 -20.37
C LEU A 67 -15.05 2.75 -19.35
N PRO A 68 -14.26 3.72 -18.81
CA PRO A 68 -13.11 3.44 -17.96
C PRO A 68 -13.47 3.13 -16.51
N LEU A 69 -14.49 2.27 -16.30
CA LEU A 69 -14.96 1.85 -14.97
C LEU A 69 -14.47 0.45 -14.58
N GLY A 70 -13.69 -0.21 -15.43
CA GLY A 70 -13.20 -1.57 -15.19
C GLY A 70 -12.77 -2.22 -16.49
N GLY A 71 -12.37 -3.48 -16.44
CA GLY A 71 -12.14 -4.35 -17.58
C GLY A 71 -12.81 -5.67 -17.37
N TYR A 72 -12.68 -6.62 -18.30
CA TYR A 72 -13.18 -7.95 -18.09
C TYR A 72 -12.42 -9.00 -18.88
N CYS A 73 -12.37 -10.20 -18.31
CA CYS A 73 -11.83 -11.40 -18.91
C CYS A 73 -12.95 -12.44 -18.99
N LYS A 74 -13.63 -12.54 -20.15
CA LYS A 74 -14.71 -13.52 -20.32
C LYS A 74 -14.16 -14.94 -20.46
N ILE A 75 -14.34 -15.74 -19.42
CA ILE A 75 -13.89 -17.12 -19.33
C ILE A 75 -15.06 -18.06 -19.60
N SER A 76 -14.90 -18.97 -20.57
CA SER A 76 -15.95 -19.95 -20.93
C SER A 76 -16.38 -20.80 -19.72
N GLY A 77 -17.68 -20.89 -19.48
CA GLY A 77 -18.26 -21.69 -18.39
C GLY A 77 -18.09 -21.11 -16.99
N MET A 78 -17.76 -19.82 -16.88
CA MET A 78 -17.79 -19.02 -15.65
C MET A 78 -18.98 -18.06 -15.71
N ILE A 79 -19.71 -17.93 -14.61
CA ILE A 79 -20.73 -16.90 -14.46
C ILE A 79 -20.00 -15.63 -14.09
N ASP A 80 -19.83 -14.76 -15.04
CA ASP A 80 -19.29 -13.43 -14.88
C ASP A 80 -20.37 -12.36 -15.12
N GLU A 81 -19.95 -11.12 -15.24
CA GLU A 81 -20.85 -10.00 -15.50
C GLU A 81 -21.64 -10.11 -16.81
N SER A 82 -21.21 -11.00 -17.73
CA SER A 82 -21.90 -11.26 -19.01
C SER A 82 -23.16 -12.12 -18.86
N MET A 83 -23.37 -12.74 -17.68
CA MET A 83 -24.54 -13.54 -17.31
C MET A 83 -25.08 -14.47 -18.42
N ASP A 84 -24.18 -15.22 -19.09
CA ASP A 84 -24.51 -16.11 -20.20
C ASP A 84 -25.23 -17.37 -19.68
N LYS A 85 -26.48 -17.22 -19.25
CA LYS A 85 -27.32 -18.29 -18.66
C LYS A 85 -27.64 -19.41 -19.67
N GLU A 86 -27.72 -19.07 -20.95
CA GLU A 86 -28.03 -20.05 -21.99
C GLU A 86 -26.88 -21.01 -22.23
N ALA A 87 -25.64 -20.52 -22.22
CA ALA A 87 -24.45 -21.35 -22.30
C ALA A 87 -24.32 -22.28 -21.08
N MET A 88 -24.75 -21.83 -19.91
CA MET A 88 -24.71 -22.63 -18.68
C MET A 88 -25.75 -23.76 -18.62
N ALA A 89 -26.81 -23.67 -19.37
CA ALA A 89 -27.82 -24.73 -19.46
C ALA A 89 -27.34 -26.00 -20.25
N GLN A 90 -26.25 -25.83 -21.03
CA GLN A 90 -25.68 -26.96 -21.78
C GLN A 90 -24.74 -27.82 -20.93
N PRO A 91 -24.49 -29.10 -21.26
CA PRO A 91 -23.50 -29.93 -20.59
C PRO A 91 -22.11 -29.31 -20.62
N PRO A 92 -21.31 -29.41 -19.51
CA PRO A 92 -19.99 -28.77 -19.44
C PRO A 92 -19.03 -29.35 -20.47
N LYS A 93 -18.31 -28.47 -21.18
CA LYS A 93 -17.28 -28.86 -22.15
C LYS A 93 -15.89 -28.89 -21.48
N PRO A 94 -14.93 -29.72 -21.95
CA PRO A 94 -13.62 -29.88 -21.31
C PRO A 94 -12.78 -28.60 -21.19
N TYR A 95 -13.04 -27.63 -22.03
CA TYR A 95 -12.34 -26.31 -22.03
C TYR A 95 -13.04 -25.25 -21.17
N GLU A 96 -14.13 -25.60 -20.49
CA GLU A 96 -14.87 -24.66 -19.66
C GLU A 96 -14.33 -24.64 -18.21
N PHE A 97 -14.44 -23.51 -17.55
CA PHE A 97 -14.05 -23.30 -16.15
C PHE A 97 -14.73 -24.32 -15.21
N ARG A 98 -16.03 -24.54 -15.38
CA ARG A 98 -16.83 -25.45 -14.55
C ARG A 98 -16.42 -26.94 -14.68
N SER A 99 -15.70 -27.31 -15.74
CA SER A 99 -15.19 -28.68 -15.94
C SER A 99 -13.88 -28.94 -15.19
N LYS A 100 -13.23 -27.88 -14.63
CA LYS A 100 -11.93 -28.01 -13.98
C LYS A 100 -12.06 -28.40 -12.51
N PRO A 101 -11.04 -29.08 -11.94
CA PRO A 101 -10.96 -29.37 -10.52
C PRO A 101 -11.03 -28.10 -9.67
N ALA A 102 -11.54 -28.21 -8.43
CA ALA A 102 -11.74 -27.09 -7.53
C ALA A 102 -10.48 -26.24 -7.32
N GLY A 103 -9.30 -26.86 -7.19
CA GLY A 103 -8.03 -26.15 -7.03
C GLY A 103 -7.67 -25.28 -8.23
N GLN A 104 -7.87 -25.76 -9.47
CA GLN A 104 -7.63 -24.96 -10.67
C GLN A 104 -8.60 -23.78 -10.78
N ARG A 105 -9.87 -24.01 -10.44
CA ARG A 105 -10.88 -22.95 -10.40
C ARG A 105 -10.54 -21.88 -9.37
N LEU A 106 -10.13 -22.30 -8.17
CA LEU A 106 -9.68 -21.36 -7.13
C LEU A 106 -8.49 -20.52 -7.59
N MET A 107 -7.50 -21.17 -8.23
CA MET A 107 -6.32 -20.45 -8.73
C MET A 107 -6.68 -19.42 -9.81
N ILE A 108 -7.59 -19.75 -10.72
CA ILE A 108 -8.08 -18.78 -11.72
C ILE A 108 -8.77 -17.60 -11.02
N MET A 109 -9.61 -17.84 -10.02
CA MET A 109 -10.35 -16.78 -9.33
C MET A 109 -9.43 -15.86 -8.50
N VAL A 110 -8.44 -16.44 -7.83
CA VAL A 110 -7.52 -15.67 -6.96
C VAL A 110 -6.44 -14.96 -7.78
N ALA A 111 -6.17 -15.40 -9.00
CA ALA A 111 -5.08 -14.92 -9.84
C ALA A 111 -5.10 -13.39 -10.06
N GLY A 112 -6.26 -12.78 -10.23
CA GLY A 112 -6.38 -11.34 -10.41
C GLY A 112 -5.82 -10.57 -9.21
N VAL A 113 -6.25 -10.93 -8.00
CA VAL A 113 -5.76 -10.31 -6.77
C VAL A 113 -4.28 -10.59 -6.55
N LEU A 114 -3.84 -11.83 -6.83
CA LEU A 114 -2.44 -12.22 -6.71
C LEU A 114 -1.54 -11.36 -7.60
N PHE A 115 -1.93 -11.11 -8.85
CA PHE A 115 -1.16 -10.28 -9.77
C PHE A 115 -1.10 -8.82 -9.32
N ASN A 116 -2.18 -8.27 -8.78
CA ASN A 116 -2.15 -6.92 -8.19
C ASN A 116 -1.23 -6.85 -6.96
N PHE A 117 -1.22 -7.90 -6.13
CA PHE A 117 -0.29 -7.98 -5.01
C PHE A 117 1.18 -8.02 -5.49
N LEU A 118 1.48 -8.83 -6.50
CA LEU A 118 2.83 -8.88 -7.09
C LEU A 118 3.22 -7.54 -7.73
N LEU A 119 2.28 -6.86 -8.39
CA LEU A 119 2.51 -5.51 -8.93
C LEU A 119 2.83 -4.52 -7.83
N ALA A 120 2.09 -4.56 -6.71
CA ALA A 120 2.35 -3.68 -5.56
C ALA A 120 3.74 -3.93 -4.97
N LEU A 121 4.14 -5.19 -4.78
CA LEU A 121 5.50 -5.54 -4.33
C LEU A 121 6.56 -5.04 -5.31
N PHE A 122 6.33 -5.21 -6.60
CA PHE A 122 7.26 -4.76 -7.64
C PHE A 122 7.42 -3.23 -7.61
N ILE A 123 6.31 -2.48 -7.61
CA ILE A 123 6.35 -1.01 -7.57
C ILE A 123 7.04 -0.52 -6.29
N TYR A 124 6.68 -1.09 -5.13
CA TYR A 124 7.28 -0.71 -3.85
C TYR A 124 8.79 -0.98 -3.82
N SER A 125 9.20 -2.16 -4.32
CA SER A 125 10.62 -2.50 -4.44
C SER A 125 11.37 -1.54 -5.36
N MET A 126 10.77 -1.16 -6.50
CA MET A 126 11.35 -0.19 -7.43
C MET A 126 11.47 1.20 -6.83
N VAL A 127 10.48 1.62 -6.05
CA VAL A 127 10.52 2.90 -5.32
C VAL A 127 11.67 2.89 -4.31
N LEU A 128 11.77 1.84 -3.49
CA LEU A 128 12.85 1.70 -2.52
C LEU A 128 14.23 1.61 -3.19
N PHE A 129 14.34 0.90 -4.31
CA PHE A 129 15.59 0.77 -5.06
C PHE A 129 16.04 2.11 -5.66
N THR A 130 15.10 2.93 -6.15
CA THR A 130 15.40 4.18 -6.86
C THR A 130 15.64 5.34 -5.90
N TRP A 131 14.81 5.49 -4.87
CA TRP A 131 14.84 6.63 -3.93
C TRP A 131 15.36 6.26 -2.55
N GLY A 132 15.43 4.96 -2.24
CA GLY A 132 15.79 4.49 -0.92
C GLY A 132 14.73 4.78 0.14
N ASP A 133 15.10 4.59 1.40
CA ASP A 133 14.30 5.01 2.56
C ASP A 133 14.94 6.25 3.18
N THR A 134 14.18 7.33 3.26
CA THR A 134 14.66 8.60 3.85
C THR A 134 14.06 8.79 5.22
N PHE A 135 14.91 9.00 6.20
CA PHE A 135 14.49 9.31 7.57
C PHE A 135 15.33 10.45 8.13
N LEU A 136 14.80 11.16 9.11
CA LEU A 136 15.55 12.15 9.86
C LEU A 136 16.32 11.45 10.98
N PRO A 137 17.67 11.39 10.94
CA PRO A 137 18.46 10.83 12.03
C PRO A 137 18.20 11.61 13.33
N LEU A 138 18.03 10.89 14.44
CA LEU A 138 17.74 11.50 15.74
C LEU A 138 18.76 12.58 16.14
N LYS A 139 20.02 12.36 15.86
CA LYS A 139 21.10 13.34 16.08
C LYS A 139 20.95 14.65 15.32
N ASN A 140 20.12 14.66 14.26
CA ASN A 140 19.88 15.86 13.43
C ASN A 140 18.59 16.59 13.83
N VAL A 141 17.88 16.13 14.85
CA VAL A 141 16.64 16.74 15.36
C VAL A 141 17.00 17.94 16.24
N LYS A 142 17.30 19.08 15.61
CA LYS A 142 17.81 20.28 16.29
C LYS A 142 16.91 20.83 17.39
N ALA A 143 15.59 20.71 17.26
CA ALA A 143 14.62 21.18 18.25
C ALA A 143 14.33 20.15 19.35
N GLY A 144 14.90 18.94 19.25
CA GLY A 144 14.60 17.83 20.15
C GLY A 144 13.19 17.26 19.92
N MET A 145 12.69 16.61 20.94
CA MET A 145 11.39 15.92 20.87
C MET A 145 10.47 16.44 21.97
N ASP A 146 9.16 16.36 21.74
CA ASP A 146 8.13 16.58 22.75
C ASP A 146 7.69 15.21 23.28
N TYR A 147 7.73 15.02 24.58
CA TYR A 147 7.46 13.74 25.23
C TYR A 147 6.08 13.71 25.89
N SER A 148 5.49 12.53 26.01
CA SER A 148 4.25 12.37 26.75
C SER A 148 4.48 12.51 28.27
N GLU A 149 3.39 12.81 28.99
CA GLU A 149 3.41 12.97 30.47
C GLU A 149 4.00 11.76 31.19
N THR A 150 3.75 10.54 30.69
CA THR A 150 4.33 9.32 31.22
C THR A 150 5.86 9.33 31.20
N PHE A 151 6.44 9.86 30.12
CA PHE A 151 7.89 9.97 29.97
C PHE A 151 8.45 11.17 30.76
N HIS A 152 7.73 12.28 30.86
CA HIS A 152 8.09 13.37 31.75
C HIS A 152 8.22 12.92 33.20
N ASN A 153 7.32 12.08 33.68
CA ASN A 153 7.35 11.54 35.05
C ASN A 153 8.56 10.61 35.32
N VAL A 154 9.23 10.13 34.28
CA VAL A 154 10.47 9.35 34.38
C VAL A 154 11.72 10.21 34.29
N GLY A 155 11.58 11.46 33.83
CA GLY A 155 12.68 12.43 33.77
C GLY A 155 13.03 12.94 32.39
N PHE A 156 12.32 12.52 31.33
CA PHE A 156 12.46 13.15 30.01
C PHE A 156 11.92 14.57 30.03
N GLN A 157 12.51 15.45 29.21
CA GLN A 157 12.07 16.84 29.04
C GLN A 157 11.89 17.15 27.57
N ASP A 158 10.94 18.05 27.29
CA ASP A 158 10.76 18.53 25.92
C ASP A 158 12.01 19.24 25.44
N GLY A 159 12.45 18.88 24.24
CA GLY A 159 13.72 19.34 23.69
C GLY A 159 14.88 18.37 23.85
N ASP A 160 14.73 17.29 24.62
CA ASP A 160 15.73 16.23 24.68
C ASP A 160 15.85 15.51 23.33
N ILE A 161 17.08 15.18 22.95
CA ILE A 161 17.37 14.39 21.74
C ILE A 161 17.83 13.01 22.18
N LEU A 162 17.16 11.97 21.72
CA LEU A 162 17.53 10.59 22.01
C LEU A 162 18.85 10.23 21.37
N LEU A 163 19.80 9.69 22.13
CA LEU A 163 21.10 9.25 21.64
C LEU A 163 21.26 7.74 21.72
N LYS A 164 21.05 7.15 22.90
CA LYS A 164 21.29 5.73 23.15
C LYS A 164 20.22 5.15 24.08
N ALA A 165 19.94 3.86 23.91
CA ALA A 165 19.23 3.03 24.86
C ALA A 165 20.22 1.95 25.33
N ASP A 166 20.60 1.97 26.58
CA ASP A 166 21.76 1.29 27.14
C ASP A 166 23.01 1.58 26.26
N ASP A 167 23.67 0.56 25.71
CA ASP A 167 24.85 0.70 24.84
C ASP A 167 24.48 0.82 23.34
N THR A 168 23.18 0.79 22.97
CA THR A 168 22.75 0.80 21.59
C THR A 168 22.41 2.22 21.11
N GLU A 169 23.06 2.70 20.06
CA GLU A 169 22.73 3.98 19.45
C GLU A 169 21.31 3.95 18.83
N LEU A 170 20.58 5.06 19.01
CA LEU A 170 19.27 5.29 18.45
C LEU A 170 19.41 6.21 17.25
N GLU A 171 19.30 5.64 16.03
CA GLU A 171 19.50 6.41 14.80
C GLU A 171 18.20 6.98 14.24
N ARG A 172 17.11 6.22 14.35
CA ARG A 172 15.82 6.51 13.72
C ARG A 172 14.70 6.50 14.75
N PHE A 173 13.85 7.53 14.72
CA PHE A 173 12.61 7.54 15.48
C PHE A 173 11.56 6.66 14.82
N GLY A 174 10.88 5.82 15.61
CA GLY A 174 9.85 4.91 15.16
C GLY A 174 9.60 3.79 16.16
N GLU A 175 8.89 2.77 15.73
CA GLU A 175 8.48 1.66 16.59
C GLU A 175 9.68 0.91 17.21
N ASP A 176 10.75 0.69 16.45
CA ASP A 176 11.95 0.02 16.96
C ASP A 176 12.67 0.87 18.01
N CYS A 177 12.79 2.17 17.81
CA CYS A 177 13.32 3.11 18.80
C CYS A 177 12.48 3.09 20.08
N PHE A 178 11.17 3.17 19.97
CA PHE A 178 10.26 3.11 21.10
C PHE A 178 10.40 1.80 21.87
N ARG A 179 10.42 0.66 21.17
CA ARG A 179 10.61 -0.65 21.80
C ARG A 179 11.96 -0.76 22.53
N ARG A 180 13.04 -0.23 21.96
CA ARG A 180 14.36 -0.20 22.60
C ARG A 180 14.35 0.66 23.86
N VAL A 181 13.76 1.84 23.82
CA VAL A 181 13.60 2.73 24.98
C VAL A 181 12.80 2.06 26.10
N LEU A 182 11.71 1.35 25.77
CA LEU A 182 10.89 0.67 26.77
C LEU A 182 11.61 -0.51 27.47
N ASN A 183 12.52 -1.17 26.78
CA ASN A 183 13.23 -2.35 27.28
C ASN A 183 14.63 -2.02 27.84
N ALA A 184 15.07 -0.79 27.74
CA ALA A 184 16.37 -0.36 28.24
C ALA A 184 16.33 -0.17 29.77
N GLN A 185 17.49 -0.31 30.42
CA GLN A 185 17.67 0.09 31.80
C GLN A 185 17.92 1.59 31.92
N THR A 186 18.62 2.15 30.91
CA THR A 186 18.95 3.57 30.87
C THR A 186 18.81 4.10 29.44
N VAL A 187 18.42 5.37 29.32
CA VAL A 187 18.39 6.08 28.05
C VAL A 187 19.26 7.33 28.16
N THR A 188 20.20 7.48 27.25
CA THR A 188 21.03 8.70 27.15
C THR A 188 20.37 9.67 26.18
N VAL A 189 20.16 10.88 26.64
CA VAL A 189 19.62 12.00 25.84
C VAL A 189 20.60 13.15 25.81
N LEU A 190 20.54 13.96 24.78
CA LEU A 190 21.24 15.26 24.71
C LEU A 190 20.27 16.36 25.16
N ARG A 191 20.53 16.93 26.32
CA ARG A 191 19.73 17.99 26.94
C ARG A 191 20.53 19.29 26.98
N GLY A 192 20.12 20.29 26.20
CA GLY A 192 20.83 21.56 26.16
C GLY A 192 22.32 21.45 25.80
N GLY A 193 22.72 20.44 25.02
CA GLY A 193 24.10 20.17 24.66
C GLY A 193 24.88 19.28 25.62
N VAL A 194 24.26 18.80 26.71
CA VAL A 194 24.88 17.92 27.72
C VAL A 194 24.23 16.54 27.66
N GLU A 195 25.05 15.49 27.62
CA GLU A 195 24.55 14.12 27.71
C GLU A 195 24.01 13.86 29.13
N THR A 196 22.77 13.41 29.19
CA THR A 196 22.06 13.11 30.43
C THR A 196 21.53 11.69 30.36
N VAL A 197 21.81 10.90 31.40
CA VAL A 197 21.33 9.50 31.49
C VAL A 197 20.06 9.46 32.32
N ILE A 198 19.01 8.87 31.78
CA ILE A 198 17.70 8.73 32.40
C ILE A 198 17.47 7.23 32.69
N PRO A 199 17.29 6.83 33.97
CA PRO A 199 16.95 5.46 34.31
C PRO A 199 15.50 5.16 33.92
N ILE A 200 15.27 4.01 33.32
CA ILE A 200 13.94 3.57 32.89
C ILE A 200 13.41 2.56 33.91
N PRO A 201 12.24 2.81 34.50
CA PRO A 201 11.62 1.87 35.44
C PRO A 201 11.22 0.55 34.76
N GLU A 202 11.35 -0.58 35.45
CA GLU A 202 10.98 -1.89 34.92
C GLU A 202 9.49 -1.99 34.53
N ASP A 203 8.63 -1.20 35.14
CA ASP A 203 7.19 -1.15 34.87
C ASP A 203 6.82 -0.13 33.75
N MET A 204 7.81 0.44 33.05
CA MET A 204 7.58 1.48 32.05
C MET A 204 6.61 1.04 30.94
N ALA A 205 6.76 -0.18 30.44
CA ALA A 205 5.85 -0.73 29.43
C ALA A 205 4.39 -0.77 29.93
N GLN A 206 4.19 -1.14 31.19
CA GLN A 206 2.84 -1.19 31.80
C GLN A 206 2.26 0.22 31.98
N ARG A 207 3.06 1.21 32.35
CA ARG A 207 2.63 2.62 32.47
C ARG A 207 2.16 3.14 31.12
N VAL A 208 2.94 2.92 30.06
CA VAL A 208 2.58 3.34 28.69
C VAL A 208 1.29 2.66 28.21
N MET A 209 1.14 1.35 28.44
CA MET A 209 -0.08 0.63 28.07
C MET A 209 -1.33 1.15 28.83
N ARG A 210 -1.18 1.57 30.08
CA ARG A 210 -2.27 2.13 30.88
C ARG A 210 -2.71 3.49 30.37
N ASP A 211 -1.75 4.35 30.04
CA ASP A 211 -2.03 5.74 29.67
C ASP A 211 -2.50 5.88 28.22
N LYS A 212 -2.22 4.89 27.36
CA LYS A 212 -2.55 4.89 25.92
C LYS A 212 -2.10 6.15 25.18
N LYS A 213 -1.16 6.90 25.74
CA LYS A 213 -0.54 8.07 25.16
C LYS A 213 0.68 7.65 24.35
N GLY A 214 0.97 8.38 23.26
CA GLY A 214 2.18 8.15 22.46
C GLY A 214 3.46 8.31 23.28
N PHE A 215 4.58 7.92 22.70
CA PHE A 215 5.91 8.05 23.31
C PHE A 215 6.40 9.50 23.26
N ALA A 216 6.64 9.95 22.04
CA ALA A 216 7.19 11.26 21.74
C ALA A 216 6.83 11.67 20.31
N SER A 217 7.03 12.91 19.97
CA SER A 217 6.91 13.44 18.63
C SER A 217 8.07 14.39 18.32
N TYR A 218 8.37 14.58 17.03
CA TYR A 218 9.34 15.61 16.65
C TYR A 218 8.83 17.00 17.03
N ARG A 219 9.68 17.76 17.67
CA ARG A 219 9.40 19.17 17.97
C ARG A 219 9.76 20.03 16.77
N PHE A 220 8.78 20.77 16.27
CA PHE A 220 8.99 21.70 15.17
C PHE A 220 8.92 23.13 15.70
N PRO A 221 9.96 23.96 15.49
CA PRO A 221 9.87 25.38 15.83
C PRO A 221 8.79 26.04 14.96
N MET A 222 7.89 26.78 15.60
CA MET A 222 6.90 27.57 14.87
C MET A 222 7.63 28.77 14.24
N VAL A 223 7.77 28.76 12.91
CA VAL A 223 8.35 29.89 12.16
C VAL A 223 7.21 30.65 11.51
N VAL A 224 6.91 31.84 12.04
CA VAL A 224 5.97 32.76 11.42
C VAL A 224 6.69 33.46 10.27
N ARG A 225 6.37 33.06 9.02
CA ARG A 225 6.96 33.65 7.80
C ARG A 225 6.33 34.97 7.40
N GLU A 226 5.00 35.10 7.58
CA GLU A 226 4.26 36.34 7.30
C GLU A 226 3.06 36.43 8.25
N LEU A 227 2.84 37.64 8.78
CA LEU A 227 1.59 37.97 9.44
C LEU A 227 0.59 38.39 8.35
N GLY A 228 -0.46 37.61 8.16
CA GLY A 228 -1.56 37.99 7.27
C GLY A 228 -2.11 39.35 7.70
N LYS A 229 -2.16 40.33 6.78
CA LYS A 229 -2.89 41.58 7.03
C LYS A 229 -4.37 41.22 7.19
N THR A 230 -4.88 41.43 8.39
CA THR A 230 -6.33 41.42 8.62
C THR A 230 -6.87 42.65 7.92
N GLU A 231 -7.61 42.46 6.83
CA GLU A 231 -8.42 43.54 6.25
C GLU A 231 -9.52 43.87 7.25
N SER A 232 -9.49 45.09 7.76
CA SER A 232 -10.53 45.69 8.62
C SER A 232 -11.65 46.25 7.78
#